data_412da0a7617f51eec40db4058e364c61
#
_entry.id   412da0a7617f51eec40db4058e364c61
#
_cell.length_a   1.000
_cell.length_b   1.000
_cell.length_c   1.000
_cell.angle_alpha   90.00
_cell.angle_beta   90.00
_cell.angle_gamma   90.00
#
_symmetry.space_group_name_H-M   'P 1'
#
loop_
_entity.id
_entity.type
_entity.pdbx_description
1 polymer ?
#
loop_
_entity_poly.entity_id
_entity_poly.type
_entity_poly.pdbx_seq_one_letter_code
_entity_poly.pdbx_strand_id
1 'polypeptide(L)'
;MDLVHVSLLSLLHWVLPGASRNVLSPVSEPMGLVTRALGVMPVAFTDPQSITISGTTISLPRISTMEDESTYQSGDGLVQVQASHDSGKRNRHLLRVNHSKLAPDPFRPTENVKVSMSHYIVFDVPVAGYTVTEQLAVYTGFKTMYTATSDALVTKLLGGES
;
A
#
# COMPACT_ATOMS: atom_id res chain seq x y z
N MET A 1 -28.80 -7.33 -54.95
CA MET A 1 -29.55 -6.07 -55.24
C MET A 1 -28.88 -5.06 -54.38
N ASP A 2 -28.09 -4.43 -54.94
CA ASP A 2 -27.69 -3.24 -55.72
C ASP A 2 -26.87 -2.34 -54.79
N LEU A 3 -25.64 -2.21 -55.09
CA LEU A 3 -24.94 -1.38 -56.06
C LEU A 3 -25.15 0.11 -55.83
N VAL A 4 -24.04 0.79 -55.67
CA VAL A 4 -23.34 1.73 -56.57
C VAL A 4 -23.41 3.14 -56.00
N HIS A 5 -22.49 4.00 -55.96
CA HIS A 5 -21.44 4.52 -56.84
C HIS A 5 -20.74 5.70 -56.14
N VAL A 6 -19.44 5.80 -56.03
CA VAL A 6 -18.48 6.45 -56.93
C VAL A 6 -18.81 7.89 -57.31
N SER A 7 -17.91 8.80 -56.99
CA SER A 7 -17.37 9.89 -57.84
C SER A 7 -16.54 10.84 -56.97
N LEU A 8 -15.29 10.92 -57.10
CA LEU A 8 -14.33 11.45 -58.10
C LEU A 8 -14.41 12.95 -58.40
N LEU A 9 -13.25 13.56 -58.20
CA LEU A 9 -12.69 14.74 -58.83
C LEU A 9 -13.18 16.13 -58.42
N SER A 10 -12.27 16.96 -57.90
CA SER A 10 -11.69 18.00 -58.76
C SER A 10 -10.48 18.68 -58.17
N LEU A 11 -9.40 18.61 -58.92
CA LEU A 11 -8.20 19.45 -58.86
C LEU A 11 -8.57 20.93 -59.03
N LEU A 12 -7.96 21.80 -58.29
CA LEU A 12 -7.57 23.09 -58.83
C LEU A 12 -6.26 23.56 -58.24
N HIS A 13 -5.30 23.58 -59.11
CA HIS A 13 -3.98 24.10 -59.06
C HIS A 13 -4.04 25.63 -59.05
N TRP A 14 -3.36 26.29 -58.07
CA TRP A 14 -2.97 27.68 -58.25
C TRP A 14 -1.51 27.87 -57.81
N VAL A 15 -0.75 28.29 -58.79
CA VAL A 15 0.69 28.51 -58.74
C VAL A 15 0.95 30.03 -58.73
N LEU A 16 1.75 30.46 -57.73
CA LEU A 16 2.80 31.50 -57.67
C LEU A 16 2.41 32.99 -57.80
N PRO A 17 3.36 33.92 -57.53
CA PRO A 17 4.68 33.90 -56.90
C PRO A 17 4.94 35.04 -55.89
N GLY A 18 6.06 34.99 -55.20
CA GLY A 18 6.75 36.25 -54.87
C GLY A 18 7.21 36.47 -53.43
N ALA A 19 8.48 36.21 -53.23
CA ALA A 19 9.43 36.98 -52.43
C ALA A 19 9.15 37.29 -50.94
N SER A 20 9.92 36.75 -50.05
CA SER A 20 10.96 37.52 -49.36
C SER A 20 11.66 36.63 -48.34
N ARG A 21 12.95 36.49 -48.47
CA ARG A 21 13.83 35.88 -47.47
C ARG A 21 13.89 36.80 -46.26
N ASN A 22 13.20 36.44 -45.19
CA ASN A 22 13.56 36.90 -43.86
C ASN A 22 14.25 35.76 -43.14
N VAL A 23 15.57 35.93 -43.06
CA VAL A 23 16.42 35.16 -42.14
C VAL A 23 16.06 35.62 -40.74
N LEU A 24 15.21 34.86 -40.08
CA LEU A 24 15.02 34.98 -38.64
C LEU A 24 15.85 33.89 -37.98
N SER A 25 16.74 34.35 -37.13
CA SER A 25 17.63 33.62 -36.25
C SER A 25 16.90 32.47 -35.54
N PRO A 26 17.59 31.37 -35.22
CA PRO A 26 16.99 30.32 -34.40
C PRO A 26 16.71 30.91 -33.03
N VAL A 27 15.44 31.05 -32.75
CA VAL A 27 14.96 31.21 -31.36
C VAL A 27 15.40 29.97 -30.61
N SER A 28 16.33 30.16 -29.69
CA SER A 28 16.70 29.14 -28.71
C SER A 28 15.43 28.67 -28.03
N GLU A 29 15.06 27.42 -28.28
CA GLU A 29 14.01 26.77 -27.51
C GLU A 29 14.39 26.82 -26.03
N PRO A 30 13.50 27.27 -25.16
CA PRO A 30 13.76 27.15 -23.75
C PRO A 30 13.90 25.63 -23.44
N MET A 31 15.03 25.29 -22.84
CA MET A 31 15.31 23.96 -22.30
C MET A 31 14.01 23.35 -21.73
N GLY A 32 13.59 22.30 -22.38
CA GLY A 32 12.42 21.54 -21.91
C GLY A 32 12.57 21.30 -20.44
N LEU A 33 11.63 21.86 -19.70
CA LEU A 33 11.40 21.50 -18.31
C LEU A 33 11.08 20.01 -18.33
N VAL A 34 12.09 19.19 -18.08
CA VAL A 34 11.88 17.77 -17.83
C VAL A 34 11.00 17.75 -16.60
N THR A 35 9.71 17.66 -16.82
CA THR A 35 8.75 17.34 -15.77
C THR A 35 9.12 15.95 -15.31
N ARG A 36 10.07 15.89 -14.38
CA ARG A 36 10.38 14.68 -13.63
C ARG A 36 9.05 14.29 -13.02
N ALA A 37 8.45 13.25 -13.58
CA ALA A 37 7.28 12.64 -12.96
C ALA A 37 7.65 12.46 -11.49
N LEU A 38 6.99 13.23 -10.64
CA LEU A 38 7.06 13.03 -9.19
C LEU A 38 6.54 11.62 -9.00
N GLY A 39 7.48 10.68 -8.90
CA GLY A 39 7.16 9.33 -8.49
C GLY A 39 6.31 9.47 -7.23
N VAL A 40 5.20 8.77 -7.19
CA VAL A 40 4.37 8.71 -5.99
C VAL A 40 5.31 8.33 -4.86
N MET A 41 5.69 9.33 -4.04
CA MET A 41 6.46 9.08 -2.83
C MET A 41 5.61 8.11 -2.02
N PRO A 42 6.16 6.99 -1.54
CA PRO A 42 5.41 6.11 -0.66
C PRO A 42 4.92 6.95 0.50
N VAL A 43 3.61 7.11 0.60
CA VAL A 43 2.99 7.87 1.70
C VAL A 43 3.27 7.07 2.96
N ALA A 44 4.05 7.65 3.87
CA ALA A 44 4.28 7.05 5.18
C ALA A 44 2.94 6.81 5.89
N PHE A 45 2.89 5.81 6.73
CA PHE A 45 1.71 5.60 7.58
C PHE A 45 1.38 6.87 8.36
N THR A 46 0.09 7.13 8.52
CA THR A 46 -0.38 8.26 9.33
C THR A 46 0.13 8.16 10.77
N ASP A 47 0.31 9.30 11.41
CA ASP A 47 0.72 9.40 12.81
C ASP A 47 -0.28 10.34 13.52
N PRO A 48 -0.93 9.89 14.60
CA PRO A 48 -0.88 8.54 15.20
C PRO A 48 -1.64 7.47 14.39
N GLN A 49 -1.27 6.21 14.59
CA GLN A 49 -2.11 5.07 14.22
C GLN A 49 -3.16 4.84 15.31
N SER A 50 -4.18 4.04 15.02
CA SER A 50 -5.16 3.64 16.03
C SER A 50 -5.58 2.19 15.84
N ILE A 51 -5.89 1.53 16.96
CA ILE A 51 -6.44 0.18 16.97
C ILE A 51 -7.61 0.11 17.95
N THR A 52 -8.66 -0.61 17.58
CA THR A 52 -9.81 -0.81 18.47
C THR A 52 -9.80 -2.25 18.99
N ILE A 53 -9.67 -2.42 20.29
CA ILE A 53 -9.68 -3.71 20.96
C ILE A 53 -10.82 -3.72 21.97
N SER A 54 -11.71 -4.73 21.89
CA SER A 54 -12.88 -4.86 22.77
C SER A 54 -13.72 -3.57 22.87
N GLY A 55 -13.90 -2.87 21.74
CA GLY A 55 -14.68 -1.62 21.67
C GLY A 55 -13.94 -0.36 22.14
N THR A 56 -12.71 -0.47 22.65
CA THR A 56 -11.89 0.67 23.06
C THR A 56 -10.88 1.00 21.98
N THR A 57 -10.91 2.24 21.50
CA THR A 57 -9.93 2.76 20.53
C THR A 57 -8.71 3.30 21.24
N ILE A 58 -7.57 2.75 20.90
CA ILE A 58 -6.26 3.08 21.48
C ILE A 58 -5.46 3.83 20.42
N SER A 59 -4.97 5.02 20.79
CA SER A 59 -4.08 5.82 19.95
C SER A 59 -2.64 5.32 20.09
N LEU A 60 -1.97 5.21 18.96
CA LEU A 60 -0.62 4.67 18.86
C LEU A 60 0.27 5.70 18.14
N PRO A 61 0.84 6.65 18.87
CA PRO A 61 1.85 7.55 18.30
C PRO A 61 3.09 6.77 17.88
N ARG A 62 3.76 7.29 16.86
CA ARG A 62 5.01 6.72 16.38
C ARG A 62 6.13 6.98 17.36
N ILE A 63 6.83 5.94 17.78
CA ILE A 63 7.95 6.04 18.71
C ILE A 63 9.31 5.83 18.04
N SER A 64 9.34 5.17 16.87
CA SER A 64 10.58 4.91 16.12
C SER A 64 10.30 4.86 14.64
N THR A 65 11.26 5.36 13.85
CA THR A 65 11.31 5.22 12.39
C THR A 65 12.74 4.87 12.00
N MET A 66 12.91 3.77 11.28
CA MET A 66 14.13 3.36 10.62
C MET A 66 13.88 3.30 9.11
N GLU A 67 14.89 3.01 8.31
CA GLU A 67 14.79 2.98 6.86
C GLU A 67 13.67 2.05 6.38
N ASP A 68 13.61 0.84 6.93
CA ASP A 68 12.64 -0.20 6.55
C ASP A 68 11.69 -0.60 7.68
N GLU A 69 11.63 0.18 8.77
CA GLU A 69 10.81 -0.15 9.94
C GLU A 69 10.19 1.08 10.58
N SER A 70 8.94 0.93 11.01
CA SER A 70 8.24 1.92 11.83
C SER A 70 7.55 1.23 13.00
N THR A 71 7.69 1.81 14.19
CA THR A 71 7.08 1.32 15.42
C THR A 71 6.18 2.35 16.03
N TYR A 72 4.99 1.93 16.42
CA TYR A 72 3.94 2.71 17.07
C TYR A 72 3.60 2.06 18.40
N GLN A 73 3.34 2.84 19.44
CA GLN A 73 3.07 2.32 20.78
C GLN A 73 2.04 3.16 21.51
N SER A 74 1.18 2.48 22.28
CA SER A 74 0.25 3.15 23.18
C SER A 74 0.99 3.85 24.35
N GLY A 75 0.37 4.87 24.92
CA GLY A 75 0.97 5.62 26.02
C GLY A 75 1.26 4.80 27.28
N ASP A 76 0.51 3.70 27.47
CA ASP A 76 0.71 2.73 28.56
C ASP A 76 1.74 1.63 28.25
N GLY A 77 2.23 1.58 26.99
CA GLY A 77 3.18 0.56 26.54
C GLY A 77 2.63 -0.85 26.44
N LEU A 78 1.31 -1.02 26.49
CA LEU A 78 0.68 -2.32 26.45
C LEU A 78 0.37 -2.79 25.03
N VAL A 79 0.19 -1.85 24.09
CA VAL A 79 -0.06 -2.13 22.68
C VAL A 79 1.02 -1.52 21.83
N GLN A 80 1.60 -2.33 20.95
CA GLN A 80 2.62 -1.89 19.99
C GLN A 80 2.28 -2.42 18.61
N VAL A 81 2.42 -1.57 17.60
CA VAL A 81 2.32 -1.94 16.18
C VAL A 81 3.66 -1.69 15.52
N GLN A 82 4.12 -2.68 14.78
CA GLN A 82 5.38 -2.64 14.04
C GLN A 82 5.10 -2.96 12.57
N ALA A 83 5.60 -2.11 11.69
CA ALA A 83 5.65 -2.38 10.26
C ALA A 83 7.11 -2.47 9.84
N SER A 84 7.49 -3.54 9.13
CA SER A 84 8.84 -3.69 8.61
C SER A 84 8.84 -4.29 7.22
N HIS A 85 9.89 -3.97 6.47
CA HIS A 85 10.10 -4.40 5.10
C HIS A 85 11.49 -5.04 4.99
N ASP A 86 11.55 -6.18 4.32
CA ASP A 86 12.80 -6.87 4.01
C ASP A 86 12.84 -7.14 2.50
N SER A 87 13.82 -6.58 1.83
CA SER A 87 13.98 -6.64 0.39
C SER A 87 15.17 -7.54 0.03
N GLY A 88 14.90 -8.64 -0.69
CA GLY A 88 15.93 -9.60 -1.09
C GLY A 88 15.53 -10.37 -2.34
N LYS A 89 15.73 -11.67 -2.35
CA LYS A 89 15.23 -12.56 -3.41
C LYS A 89 13.70 -12.57 -3.50
N ARG A 90 13.06 -12.26 -2.41
CA ARG A 90 11.63 -11.99 -2.26
C ARG A 90 11.46 -10.78 -1.35
N ASN A 91 10.43 -10.00 -1.57
CA ASN A 91 10.10 -8.87 -0.71
C ASN A 91 9.14 -9.34 0.37
N ARG A 92 9.48 -9.09 1.62
CA ARG A 92 8.65 -9.43 2.78
C ARG A 92 8.20 -8.15 3.46
N HIS A 93 6.89 -8.02 3.60
CA HIS A 93 6.28 -6.91 4.31
C HIS A 93 5.56 -7.48 5.52
N LEU A 94 5.97 -7.08 6.72
CA LEU A 94 5.43 -7.51 7.99
C LEU A 94 4.61 -6.38 8.62
N LEU A 95 3.42 -6.71 9.06
CA LEU A 95 2.64 -5.90 9.99
C LEU A 95 2.37 -6.74 11.24
N ARG A 96 2.85 -6.30 12.39
CA ARG A 96 2.76 -7.00 13.66
C ARG A 96 2.09 -6.13 14.71
N VAL A 97 1.20 -6.74 15.48
CA VAL A 97 0.58 -6.16 16.67
C VAL A 97 1.00 -6.98 17.87
N ASN A 98 1.63 -6.35 18.84
CA ASN A 98 1.94 -6.93 20.15
C ASN A 98 0.96 -6.33 21.17
N HIS A 99 0.27 -7.19 21.90
CA HIS A 99 -0.61 -6.80 22.98
C HIS A 99 -0.17 -7.45 24.29
N SER A 100 -0.08 -6.65 25.33
CA SER A 100 0.27 -7.12 26.68
C SER A 100 -0.83 -6.73 27.65
N LYS A 101 -1.03 -7.51 28.66
CA LYS A 101 -1.91 -7.19 29.79
C LYS A 101 -1.35 -7.71 31.10
N LEU A 102 -1.75 -7.09 32.20
CA LEU A 102 -1.52 -7.63 33.53
C LEU A 102 -2.63 -8.65 33.83
N ALA A 103 -2.26 -9.83 34.28
CA ALA A 103 -3.17 -10.89 34.68
C ALA A 103 -2.69 -11.48 36.02
N PRO A 104 -3.61 -11.99 36.89
CA PRO A 104 -3.20 -12.72 38.06
C PRO A 104 -2.33 -13.92 37.68
N ASP A 105 -1.28 -14.18 38.46
CA ASP A 105 -0.44 -15.35 38.27
C ASP A 105 -1.27 -16.62 38.61
N PRO A 106 -1.35 -17.61 37.72
CA PRO A 106 -2.07 -18.85 37.99
C PRO A 106 -1.55 -19.62 39.21
N PHE A 107 -0.27 -19.46 39.54
CA PHE A 107 0.38 -20.11 40.66
C PHE A 107 0.42 -19.27 41.95
N ARG A 108 0.29 -17.94 41.78
CA ARG A 108 0.30 -16.96 42.89
C ARG A 108 -0.78 -15.92 42.66
N PRO A 109 -2.06 -16.20 42.94
CA PRO A 109 -3.18 -15.33 42.59
C PRO A 109 -3.14 -13.92 43.21
N THR A 110 -2.30 -13.70 44.21
CA THR A 110 -2.07 -12.37 44.85
C THR A 110 -1.07 -11.51 44.07
N GLU A 111 -0.33 -12.05 43.12
CA GLU A 111 0.64 -11.38 42.30
C GLU A 111 0.10 -11.24 40.88
N ASN A 112 0.44 -10.11 40.24
CA ASN A 112 0.12 -9.87 38.82
C ASN A 112 1.36 -10.06 37.96
N VAL A 113 1.21 -10.77 36.86
CA VAL A 113 2.24 -10.95 35.84
C VAL A 113 1.84 -10.31 34.52
N LYS A 114 2.81 -9.76 33.81
CA LYS A 114 2.59 -9.24 32.46
C LYS A 114 2.61 -10.41 31.47
N VAL A 115 1.49 -10.67 30.85
CA VAL A 115 1.36 -11.65 29.75
C VAL A 115 1.25 -10.90 28.43
N SER A 116 1.77 -11.49 27.35
CA SER A 116 1.76 -10.87 26.03
C SER A 116 1.37 -11.87 24.95
N MET A 117 0.77 -11.36 23.89
CA MET A 117 0.50 -12.10 22.67
C MET A 117 0.84 -11.25 21.45
N SER A 118 1.08 -11.90 20.31
CA SER A 118 1.37 -11.21 19.06
C SER A 118 0.50 -11.75 17.94
N HIS A 119 -0.01 -10.84 17.12
CA HIS A 119 -0.62 -11.15 15.83
C HIS A 119 0.20 -10.49 14.74
N TYR A 120 0.41 -11.19 13.62
CA TYR A 120 1.14 -10.63 12.50
C TYR A 120 0.63 -11.15 11.16
N ILE A 121 0.75 -10.30 10.17
CA ILE A 121 0.50 -10.61 8.77
C ILE A 121 1.81 -10.42 8.02
N VAL A 122 2.20 -11.41 7.23
CA VAL A 122 3.38 -11.36 6.37
C VAL A 122 2.94 -11.47 4.92
N PHE A 123 3.34 -10.50 4.13
CA PHE A 123 3.24 -10.56 2.67
C PHE A 123 4.60 -10.97 2.12
N ASP A 124 4.71 -12.14 1.56
CA ASP A 124 5.92 -12.65 0.93
C ASP A 124 5.71 -12.65 -0.60
N VAL A 125 6.28 -11.65 -1.26
CA VAL A 125 5.99 -11.34 -2.65
C VAL A 125 7.25 -11.52 -3.50
N PRO A 126 7.18 -12.13 -4.70
CA PRO A 126 8.31 -12.15 -5.61
C PRO A 126 8.65 -10.74 -6.10
N VAL A 127 9.91 -10.51 -6.43
CA VAL A 127 10.41 -9.21 -6.91
C VAL A 127 9.72 -8.76 -8.19
N ALA A 128 9.23 -9.70 -9.00
CA ALA A 128 8.53 -9.41 -10.26
C ALA A 128 7.38 -10.41 -10.49
N GLY A 129 6.42 -10.03 -11.33
CA GLY A 129 5.31 -10.89 -11.76
C GLY A 129 3.96 -10.60 -11.11
N TYR A 130 3.93 -9.85 -10.00
CA TYR A 130 2.69 -9.40 -9.37
C TYR A 130 2.67 -7.89 -9.25
N THR A 131 1.58 -7.28 -9.69
CA THR A 131 1.28 -5.87 -9.44
C THR A 131 0.74 -5.69 -8.01
N VAL A 132 0.85 -4.48 -7.45
CA VAL A 132 0.28 -4.15 -6.13
C VAL A 132 -1.23 -4.41 -6.09
N THR A 133 -1.93 -4.16 -7.21
CA THR A 133 -3.38 -4.41 -7.32
C THR A 133 -3.70 -5.91 -7.20
N GLU A 134 -2.93 -6.77 -7.84
CA GLU A 134 -3.11 -8.22 -7.75
C GLU A 134 -2.80 -8.75 -6.35
N GLN A 135 -1.74 -8.25 -5.71
CA GLN A 135 -1.40 -8.57 -4.32
C GLN A 135 -2.54 -8.18 -3.37
N LEU A 136 -3.11 -6.98 -3.55
CA LEU A 136 -4.24 -6.50 -2.76
C LEU A 136 -5.50 -7.35 -3.00
N ALA A 137 -5.75 -7.79 -4.23
CA ALA A 137 -6.89 -8.66 -4.55
C ALA A 137 -6.79 -10.01 -3.83
N VAL A 138 -5.60 -10.63 -3.80
CA VAL A 138 -5.35 -11.87 -3.07
C VAL A 138 -5.56 -11.67 -1.56
N TYR A 139 -5.02 -10.57 -1.00
CA TYR A 139 -5.24 -10.23 0.40
C TYR A 139 -6.72 -10.02 0.73
N THR A 140 -7.46 -9.34 -0.14
CA THR A 140 -8.89 -9.09 0.06
C THR A 140 -9.68 -10.40 0.08
N GLY A 141 -9.37 -11.34 -0.82
CA GLY A 141 -9.96 -12.68 -0.82
C GLY A 141 -9.65 -13.44 0.46
N PHE A 142 -8.39 -13.44 0.90
CA PHE A 142 -7.98 -14.05 2.15
C PHE A 142 -8.68 -13.43 3.35
N LYS A 143 -8.74 -12.10 3.43
CA LYS A 143 -9.46 -11.38 4.48
C LYS A 143 -10.92 -11.79 4.53
N THR A 144 -11.62 -11.82 3.39
CA THR A 144 -13.02 -12.22 3.31
C THR A 144 -13.23 -13.64 3.82
N MET A 145 -12.29 -14.55 3.55
CA MET A 145 -12.35 -15.92 4.01
C MET A 145 -12.29 -16.02 5.55
N TYR A 146 -11.33 -15.38 6.19
CA TYR A 146 -11.17 -15.53 7.64
C TYR A 146 -12.13 -14.64 8.45
N THR A 147 -12.71 -13.59 7.87
CA THR A 147 -13.74 -12.77 8.53
C THR A 147 -15.17 -13.25 8.23
N ALA A 148 -15.34 -14.28 7.42
CA ALA A 148 -16.64 -14.84 7.14
C ALA A 148 -17.31 -15.40 8.40
N THR A 149 -18.65 -15.30 8.44
CA THR A 149 -19.47 -15.89 9.53
C THR A 149 -19.00 -15.46 10.92
N SER A 150 -18.76 -14.15 11.09
CA SER A 150 -18.29 -13.55 12.37
C SER A 150 -17.00 -14.18 12.89
N ASP A 151 -15.98 -14.27 12.02
CA ASP A 151 -14.66 -14.80 12.34
C ASP A 151 -14.64 -16.28 12.81
N ALA A 152 -15.61 -17.07 12.35
CA ALA A 152 -15.76 -18.48 12.77
C ALA A 152 -14.49 -19.29 12.49
N LEU A 153 -13.82 -19.05 11.35
CA LEU A 153 -12.57 -19.75 11.00
C LEU A 153 -11.46 -19.42 12.01
N VAL A 154 -11.31 -18.14 12.36
CA VAL A 154 -10.30 -17.69 13.33
C VAL A 154 -10.62 -18.25 14.71
N THR A 155 -11.88 -18.27 15.09
CA THR A 155 -12.32 -18.85 16.38
C THR A 155 -11.95 -20.33 16.49
N LYS A 156 -12.18 -21.11 15.44
CA LYS A 156 -11.80 -22.53 15.39
C LYS A 156 -10.28 -22.72 15.43
N LEU A 157 -9.56 -21.93 14.65
CA LEU A 157 -8.09 -21.94 14.63
C LEU A 157 -7.51 -21.67 16.03
N LEU A 158 -8.03 -20.67 16.75
CA LEU A 158 -7.64 -20.36 18.13
C LEU A 158 -8.03 -21.47 19.12
N GLY A 159 -9.07 -22.24 18.80
CA GLY A 159 -9.48 -23.44 19.55
C GLY A 159 -8.63 -24.68 19.25
N GLY A 160 -7.68 -24.60 18.30
CA GLY A 160 -6.80 -25.71 17.92
C GLY A 160 -7.41 -26.65 16.87
N GLU A 161 -8.50 -26.27 16.22
CA GLU A 161 -9.08 -27.01 15.10
C GLU A 161 -8.29 -26.70 13.81
N SER A 162 -8.08 -27.71 12.95
CA SER A 162 -7.39 -27.59 11.66
C SER A 162 -8.11 -28.37 10.56
#